data_280885fa018f8e8ae64a77ab242c0511
#
_entry.id   280885fa018f8e8ae64a77ab242c0511
#
_cell.length_a   1.000
_cell.length_b   1.000
_cell.length_c   1.000
_cell.angle_alpha   90.00
_cell.angle_beta   90.00
_cell.angle_gamma   90.00
#
_symmetry.space_group_name_H-M   'P 1'
#
loop_
_entity.id
_entity.type
_entity.pdbx_description
1 polymer ?
#
loop_
_entity_poly.entity_id
_entity_poly.type
_entity_poly.pdbx_seq_one_letter_code
_entity_poly.pdbx_strand_id
1 'polypeptide(L)'
;VVDPSQKRGYVAGPLHGVWAQAPYLHNGSIPTLRQLLVPATRTNAPFLRGSISYDSKNGGWEWEPSKQEELFKRGETAIAMHDIHQGGFGNQGHGSVEKQFAVDGRGSEVRIAWSDDDSDRVVVDDLIAYLLSL
;
A
#
# COMPACT_ATOMS: atom_id res chain seq x y z
N VAL A 1 8.10 3.10 33.79
CA VAL A 1 8.40 1.69 33.50
C VAL A 1 7.37 1.24 32.46
N VAL A 2 7.84 0.87 31.26
CA VAL A 2 6.94 0.39 30.18
C VAL A 2 6.60 -1.07 30.53
N ASP A 3 5.31 -1.40 30.62
CA ASP A 3 4.82 -2.75 30.86
C ASP A 3 5.21 -3.65 29.66
N PRO A 4 6.07 -4.65 29.83
CA PRO A 4 6.47 -5.53 28.74
C PRO A 4 5.35 -6.44 28.21
N SER A 5 4.21 -6.54 28.93
CA SER A 5 3.04 -7.30 28.49
C SER A 5 2.14 -6.52 27.50
N GLN A 6 2.32 -5.22 27.35
CA GLN A 6 1.59 -4.44 26.37
C GLN A 6 2.05 -4.81 24.95
N LYS A 7 1.13 -5.34 24.17
CA LYS A 7 1.34 -5.59 22.74
C LYS A 7 1.70 -4.27 22.07
N ARG A 8 2.92 -4.16 21.57
CA ARG A 8 3.32 -3.01 20.75
C ARG A 8 2.55 -3.07 19.43
N GLY A 9 1.88 -2.00 19.09
CA GLY A 9 1.11 -1.88 17.85
C GLY A 9 1.15 -0.46 17.34
N TYR A 10 0.73 -0.28 16.10
CA TYR A 10 0.54 1.03 15.52
C TYR A 10 -0.85 1.55 15.87
N VAL A 11 -0.93 2.84 16.18
CA VAL A 11 -2.23 3.51 16.35
C VAL A 11 -2.79 3.82 14.97
N ALA A 12 -4.01 3.35 14.70
CA ALA A 12 -4.70 3.71 13.47
C ALA A 12 -5.03 5.20 13.48
N GLY A 13 -4.51 5.92 12.50
CA GLY A 13 -4.83 7.33 12.29
C GLY A 13 -6.16 7.53 11.54
N PRO A 14 -6.65 8.78 11.45
CA PRO A 14 -7.81 9.09 10.63
C PRO A 14 -7.50 8.84 9.14
N LEU A 15 -8.49 8.37 8.39
CA LEU A 15 -8.33 8.03 6.97
C LEU A 15 -8.51 9.23 6.03
N HIS A 16 -8.88 10.41 6.54
CA HIS A 16 -9.02 11.62 5.72
C HIS A 16 -7.74 11.94 4.97
N GLY A 17 -7.85 12.06 3.64
CA GLY A 17 -6.72 12.34 2.78
C GLY A 17 -5.74 11.17 2.62
N VAL A 18 -6.14 9.94 2.98
CA VAL A 18 -5.27 8.76 2.86
C VAL A 18 -4.76 8.57 1.43
N TRP A 19 -5.55 8.92 0.44
CA TRP A 19 -5.21 8.87 -0.98
C TRP A 19 -3.99 9.74 -1.34
N ALA A 20 -3.78 10.85 -0.63
CA ALA A 20 -2.66 11.74 -0.86
C ALA A 20 -1.37 11.32 -0.11
N GLN A 21 -1.44 10.28 0.71
CA GLN A 21 -0.32 9.84 1.55
C GLN A 21 0.57 8.76 0.89
N ALA A 22 0.27 8.40 -0.37
CA ALA A 22 1.14 7.48 -1.10
C ALA A 22 2.57 8.06 -1.26
N PRO A 23 3.61 7.22 -1.26
CA PRO A 23 3.61 5.77 -1.11
C PRO A 23 3.41 5.31 0.34
N TYR A 24 2.76 4.15 0.50
CA TYR A 24 2.33 3.62 1.79
C TYR A 24 3.41 2.80 2.49
N LEU A 25 3.13 2.43 3.74
CA LEU A 25 4.03 1.95 4.77
C LEU A 25 5.07 3.00 5.18
N HIS A 26 5.66 2.81 6.37
CA HIS A 26 6.62 3.76 6.94
C HIS A 26 7.89 3.96 6.07
N ASN A 27 8.21 2.97 5.24
CA ASN A 27 9.36 2.99 4.33
C ASN A 27 8.99 3.40 2.89
N GLY A 28 7.71 3.67 2.60
CA GLY A 28 7.23 4.05 1.28
C GLY A 28 7.37 2.94 0.22
N SER A 29 7.27 1.67 0.64
CA SER A 29 7.49 0.53 -0.24
C SER A 29 6.25 0.07 -1.02
N ILE A 30 5.09 0.67 -0.76
CA ILE A 30 3.82 0.33 -1.40
C ILE A 30 3.28 1.55 -2.15
N PRO A 31 3.37 1.60 -3.48
CA PRO A 31 3.00 2.77 -4.27
C PRO A 31 1.51 3.13 -4.26
N THR A 32 0.61 2.15 -4.14
CA THR A 32 -0.83 2.35 -4.32
C THR A 32 -1.67 1.69 -3.23
N LEU A 33 -2.90 2.19 -3.02
CA LEU A 33 -3.88 1.55 -2.14
C LEU A 33 -4.18 0.12 -2.56
N ARG A 34 -4.27 -0.15 -3.87
CA ARG A 34 -4.49 -1.51 -4.36
C ARG A 34 -3.41 -2.48 -3.87
N GLN A 35 -2.15 -2.12 -3.99
CA GLN A 35 -1.05 -2.96 -3.50
C GLN A 35 -1.01 -3.07 -1.97
N LEU A 36 -1.52 -2.07 -1.27
CA LEU A 36 -1.67 -2.14 0.18
C LEU A 36 -2.74 -3.17 0.59
N LEU A 37 -3.89 -3.14 -0.09
CA LEU A 37 -5.05 -4.00 0.20
C LEU A 37 -4.91 -5.41 -0.37
N VAL A 38 -4.25 -5.56 -1.52
CA VAL A 38 -4.09 -6.83 -2.25
C VAL A 38 -2.61 -7.18 -2.38
N PRO A 39 -2.04 -7.90 -1.42
CA PRO A 39 -0.61 -8.23 -1.40
C PRO A 39 -0.10 -8.93 -2.66
N ALA A 40 -0.95 -9.72 -3.33
CA ALA A 40 -0.59 -10.40 -4.57
C ALA A 40 -0.25 -9.44 -5.73
N THR A 41 -0.69 -8.18 -5.66
CA THR A 41 -0.41 -7.16 -6.68
C THR A 41 0.87 -6.35 -6.42
N ARG A 42 1.55 -6.62 -5.31
CA ARG A 42 2.79 -5.91 -4.95
C ARG A 42 3.90 -6.20 -5.94
N THR A 43 4.66 -5.16 -6.27
CA THR A 43 5.86 -5.34 -7.11
C THR A 43 6.88 -6.26 -6.43
N ASN A 44 7.56 -7.07 -7.23
CA ASN A 44 8.69 -7.89 -6.82
C ASN A 44 10.03 -7.37 -7.38
N ALA A 45 10.03 -6.17 -7.95
CA ALA A 45 11.21 -5.54 -8.53
C ALA A 45 11.39 -4.12 -7.96
N PRO A 46 12.63 -3.60 -7.98
CA PRO A 46 12.89 -2.20 -7.67
C PRO A 46 12.07 -1.27 -8.56
N PHE A 47 11.65 -0.13 -8.02
CA PHE A 47 10.89 0.87 -8.75
C PHE A 47 11.34 2.30 -8.39
N LEU A 48 11.08 3.25 -9.29
CA LEU A 48 11.38 4.66 -9.03
C LEU A 48 10.22 5.33 -8.29
N ARG A 49 10.55 6.10 -7.26
CA ARG A 49 9.60 6.97 -6.55
C ARG A 49 9.82 8.41 -6.99
N GLY A 50 8.75 9.20 -6.97
CA GLY A 50 8.80 10.61 -7.28
C GLY A 50 8.01 11.01 -8.51
N SER A 51 7.20 10.09 -9.08
CA SER A 51 6.19 10.47 -10.07
C SER A 51 5.22 11.48 -9.47
N ILE A 52 4.81 12.46 -10.28
CA ILE A 52 3.72 13.38 -9.98
C ILE A 52 2.42 12.98 -10.68
N SER A 53 2.45 11.93 -11.49
CA SER A 53 1.26 11.37 -12.13
C SER A 53 0.51 10.48 -11.15
N TYR A 54 -0.75 10.83 -10.86
CA TYR A 54 -1.58 10.10 -9.92
C TYR A 54 -2.44 9.06 -10.63
N ASP A 55 -2.37 7.82 -10.17
CA ASP A 55 -3.23 6.71 -10.60
C ASP A 55 -4.50 6.67 -9.75
N SER A 56 -5.55 7.33 -10.21
CA SER A 56 -6.83 7.37 -9.52
C SER A 56 -7.56 6.03 -9.47
N LYS A 57 -7.23 5.09 -10.34
CA LYS A 57 -7.82 3.76 -10.34
C LYS A 57 -7.29 2.90 -9.20
N ASN A 58 -5.99 2.99 -8.93
CA ASN A 58 -5.34 2.18 -7.90
C ASN A 58 -5.06 2.95 -6.60
N GLY A 59 -5.28 4.27 -6.59
CA GLY A 59 -5.12 5.14 -5.43
C GLY A 59 -3.67 5.33 -5.02
N GLY A 60 -2.89 6.03 -5.83
CA GLY A 60 -1.48 6.30 -5.53
C GLY A 60 -0.73 6.92 -6.70
N TRP A 61 0.59 6.90 -6.64
CA TRP A 61 1.44 7.42 -7.69
C TRP A 61 1.75 6.36 -8.74
N GLU A 62 1.90 6.79 -10.00
CA GLU A 62 2.36 5.90 -11.06
C GLU A 62 3.76 5.39 -10.75
N TRP A 63 3.93 4.07 -10.76
CA TRP A 63 5.14 3.37 -10.32
C TRP A 63 5.59 2.28 -11.29
N GLU A 64 4.73 1.89 -12.24
CA GLU A 64 5.01 0.79 -13.16
C GLU A 64 6.31 1.02 -13.94
N PRO A 65 7.24 0.03 -13.96
CA PRO A 65 8.53 0.19 -14.64
C PRO A 65 8.42 0.57 -16.12
N SER A 66 7.40 0.06 -16.81
CA SER A 66 7.14 0.38 -18.22
C SER A 66 6.75 1.84 -18.45
N LYS A 67 6.08 2.46 -17.47
CA LYS A 67 5.69 3.86 -17.51
C LYS A 67 6.79 4.80 -16.99
N GLN A 68 7.67 4.29 -16.15
CA GLN A 68 8.73 5.11 -15.54
C GLN A 68 9.72 5.68 -16.58
N GLU A 69 10.05 4.93 -17.61
CA GLU A 69 10.91 5.44 -18.70
C GLU A 69 10.22 6.59 -19.44
N GLU A 70 8.90 6.50 -19.63
CA GLU A 70 8.09 7.55 -20.27
C GLU A 70 7.98 8.80 -19.39
N LEU A 71 7.78 8.62 -18.08
CA LEU A 71 7.76 9.70 -17.10
C LEU A 71 9.11 10.42 -17.03
N PHE A 72 10.20 9.67 -17.08
CA PHE A 72 11.55 10.21 -17.12
C PHE A 72 11.79 11.05 -18.39
N LYS A 73 11.30 10.59 -19.54
CA LYS A 73 11.37 11.32 -20.81
C LYS A 73 10.52 12.61 -20.81
N ARG A 74 9.45 12.66 -20.01
CA ARG A 74 8.63 13.87 -19.85
C ARG A 74 9.25 14.91 -18.94
N GLY A 75 10.43 14.66 -18.37
CA GLY A 75 11.09 15.55 -17.42
C GLY A 75 10.48 15.50 -16.01
N GLU A 76 9.64 14.52 -15.74
CA GLU A 76 9.25 14.20 -14.38
C GLU A 76 10.48 13.63 -13.66
N THR A 77 10.96 14.34 -12.67
CA THR A 77 12.16 13.93 -11.93
C THR A 77 11.81 12.75 -11.03
N ALA A 78 12.10 11.56 -11.50
CA ALA A 78 12.18 10.38 -10.64
C ALA A 78 13.34 10.60 -9.65
N ILE A 79 13.01 10.69 -8.39
CA ILE A 79 13.95 11.22 -7.40
C ILE A 79 14.79 10.12 -6.77
N ALA A 80 14.24 8.89 -6.64
CA ALA A 80 14.97 7.81 -5.97
C ALA A 80 14.53 6.41 -6.45
N MET A 81 15.51 5.53 -6.59
CA MET A 81 15.27 4.10 -6.73
C MET A 81 14.88 3.52 -5.37
N HIS A 82 13.75 2.84 -5.30
CA HIS A 82 13.35 2.04 -4.15
C HIS A 82 13.60 0.57 -4.45
N ASP A 83 14.61 0.02 -3.84
CA ASP A 83 14.95 -1.40 -3.99
C ASP A 83 14.39 -2.19 -2.82
N ILE A 84 13.29 -2.90 -3.06
CA ILE A 84 12.59 -3.71 -2.06
C ILE A 84 13.41 -4.88 -1.51
N HIS A 85 14.55 -5.20 -2.12
CA HIS A 85 15.44 -6.27 -1.66
C HIS A 85 16.46 -5.79 -0.63
N GLN A 86 16.60 -4.48 -0.45
CA GLN A 86 17.48 -3.94 0.59
C GLN A 86 16.84 -4.07 1.98
N GLY A 87 17.67 -4.31 2.99
CA GLY A 87 17.21 -4.38 4.38
C GLY A 87 16.47 -3.11 4.81
N GLY A 88 15.25 -3.25 5.32
CA GLY A 88 14.38 -2.14 5.73
C GLY A 88 13.51 -1.55 4.61
N PHE A 89 13.72 -1.95 3.34
CA PHE A 89 12.96 -1.43 2.19
C PHE A 89 11.90 -2.41 1.66
N GLY A 90 11.74 -3.57 2.31
CA GLY A 90 10.79 -4.59 1.88
C GLY A 90 9.33 -4.11 1.92
N ASN A 91 8.52 -4.68 1.03
CA ASN A 91 7.10 -4.35 0.86
C ASN A 91 6.15 -5.41 1.43
N GLN A 92 6.65 -6.39 2.19
CA GLN A 92 5.82 -7.45 2.78
C GLN A 92 4.98 -6.97 3.97
N GLY A 93 5.35 -5.85 4.58
CA GLY A 93 4.75 -5.38 5.81
C GLY A 93 5.28 -6.11 7.05
N HIS A 94 4.68 -5.86 8.21
CA HIS A 94 5.13 -6.42 9.50
C HIS A 94 4.30 -7.64 9.96
N GLY A 95 3.36 -8.10 9.16
CA GLY A 95 2.55 -9.28 9.43
C GLY A 95 2.85 -10.42 8.48
N SER A 96 2.75 -11.67 8.94
CA SER A 96 2.70 -12.79 8.00
C SER A 96 1.43 -12.66 7.16
N VAL A 97 1.58 -12.78 5.85
CA VAL A 97 0.48 -12.74 4.88
C VAL A 97 -0.62 -13.77 5.21
N GLU A 98 -0.28 -14.78 5.99
CA GLU A 98 -1.15 -15.89 6.39
C GLU A 98 -2.18 -15.53 7.48
N LYS A 99 -2.05 -14.38 8.16
CA LYS A 99 -2.98 -13.95 9.22
C LYS A 99 -3.52 -12.54 8.94
N GLN A 100 -4.24 -12.42 7.85
CA GLN A 100 -4.83 -11.16 7.43
C GLN A 100 -6.27 -10.99 7.95
N PHE A 101 -6.49 -11.40 9.19
CA PHE A 101 -7.76 -11.21 9.87
C PHE A 101 -7.56 -10.31 11.08
N ALA A 102 -8.39 -9.30 11.19
CA ALA A 102 -8.59 -8.54 12.42
C ALA A 102 -9.81 -9.11 13.14
N VAL A 103 -9.89 -8.86 14.42
CA VAL A 103 -11.09 -9.19 15.21
C VAL A 103 -11.89 -7.90 15.34
N ASP A 104 -13.15 -7.89 14.93
CA ASP A 104 -14.04 -6.76 15.14
C ASP A 104 -14.38 -6.58 16.64
N GLY A 105 -15.02 -5.48 16.99
CA GLY A 105 -15.41 -5.20 18.37
C GLY A 105 -16.41 -6.20 18.98
N ARG A 106 -16.86 -7.20 18.20
CA ARG A 106 -17.75 -8.30 18.62
C ARG A 106 -17.03 -9.62 18.74
N GLY A 107 -15.71 -9.65 18.46
CA GLY A 107 -14.90 -10.86 18.51
C GLY A 107 -14.96 -11.70 17.23
N SER A 108 -15.57 -11.21 16.14
CA SER A 108 -15.62 -11.89 14.86
C SER A 108 -14.36 -11.59 14.05
N GLU A 109 -13.81 -12.59 13.38
CA GLU A 109 -12.71 -12.40 12.45
C GLU A 109 -13.19 -11.60 11.23
N VAL A 110 -12.48 -10.52 10.92
CA VAL A 110 -12.71 -9.68 9.75
C VAL A 110 -11.51 -9.80 8.82
N ARG A 111 -11.78 -10.07 7.55
CA ARG A 111 -10.74 -10.14 6.53
C ARG A 111 -10.16 -8.75 6.30
N ILE A 112 -8.85 -8.60 6.39
CA ILE A 112 -8.14 -7.33 6.21
C ILE A 112 -7.25 -7.27 4.98
N ALA A 113 -7.20 -8.36 4.20
CA ALA A 113 -6.57 -8.37 2.89
C ALA A 113 -7.39 -9.21 1.92
N TRP A 114 -7.33 -8.84 0.67
CA TRP A 114 -8.09 -9.45 -0.41
C TRP A 114 -7.16 -10.18 -1.38
N SER A 115 -7.71 -11.16 -2.08
CA SER A 115 -7.07 -11.80 -3.22
C SER A 115 -7.23 -10.95 -4.49
N ASP A 116 -6.55 -11.34 -5.56
CA ASP A 116 -6.71 -10.68 -6.87
C ASP A 116 -7.73 -11.45 -7.76
N ASP A 117 -8.68 -12.16 -7.14
CA ASP A 117 -9.78 -12.81 -7.86
C ASP A 117 -10.93 -11.82 -8.16
N ASP A 118 -11.81 -12.20 -9.09
CA ASP A 118 -12.86 -11.32 -9.58
C ASP A 118 -13.86 -10.90 -8.49
N SER A 119 -14.10 -11.75 -7.48
CA SER A 119 -15.04 -11.47 -6.40
C SER A 119 -14.49 -10.42 -5.44
N ASP A 120 -13.22 -10.54 -5.07
CA ASP A 120 -12.54 -9.58 -4.22
C ASP A 120 -12.23 -8.26 -4.95
N ARG A 121 -11.98 -8.34 -6.26
CA ARG A 121 -11.66 -7.16 -7.08
C ARG A 121 -12.75 -6.11 -7.06
N VAL A 122 -14.03 -6.52 -7.13
CA VAL A 122 -15.17 -5.59 -7.04
C VAL A 122 -15.19 -4.90 -5.67
N VAL A 123 -15.01 -5.64 -4.59
CA VAL A 123 -14.99 -5.08 -3.22
C VAL A 123 -13.82 -4.12 -3.04
N VAL A 124 -12.66 -4.45 -3.58
CA VAL A 124 -11.46 -3.60 -3.52
C VAL A 124 -11.63 -2.33 -4.33
N ASP A 125 -12.25 -2.40 -5.52
CA ASP A 125 -12.53 -1.23 -6.34
C ASP A 125 -13.47 -0.26 -5.62
N ASP A 126 -14.55 -0.76 -5.01
CA ASP A 126 -15.49 0.03 -4.21
C ASP A 126 -14.81 0.65 -2.98
N LEU A 127 -13.95 -0.11 -2.30
CA LEU A 127 -13.21 0.38 -1.15
C LEU A 127 -12.21 1.48 -1.56
N ILE A 128 -11.50 1.32 -2.66
CA ILE A 128 -10.58 2.34 -3.18
C ILE A 128 -11.38 3.60 -3.53
N ALA A 129 -12.51 3.47 -4.23
CA ALA A 129 -13.36 4.60 -4.57
C ALA A 129 -13.83 5.36 -3.32
N TYR A 130 -14.20 4.63 -2.26
CA TYR A 130 -14.55 5.23 -0.97
C TYR A 130 -13.35 5.97 -0.36
N LEU A 131 -12.18 5.34 -0.28
CA LEU A 131 -10.97 5.93 0.30
C LEU A 131 -10.51 7.18 -0.45
N LEU A 132 -10.72 7.23 -1.78
CA LEU A 132 -10.46 8.41 -2.60
C LEU A 132 -11.42 9.57 -2.33
N SER A 133 -12.57 9.30 -1.74
CA SER A 133 -13.58 10.31 -1.40
C SER A 133 -13.39 10.97 -0.03
N LEU A 134 -12.48 10.43 0.79
CA LEU A 134 -12.15 10.94 2.12
C LEU A 134 -11.09 12.05 2.07
#